data_392315001a89b949cd2013d02a0e4d9d
#
_entry.id   392315001a89b949cd2013d02a0e4d9d
#
_cell.length_a   1.000
_cell.length_b   1.000
_cell.length_c   1.000
_cell.angle_alpha   90.00
_cell.angle_beta   90.00
_cell.angle_gamma   90.00
#
_symmetry.space_group_name_H-M   'P 1'
#
loop_
_entity.id
_entity.type
_entity.pdbx_description
1 polymer ?
#
loop_
_entity_poly.entity_id
_entity_poly.type
_entity_poly.pdbx_seq_one_letter_code
_entity_poly.pdbx_strand_id
1 'polypeptide(L)'
;STDGDLRELVRDHPCAVLTPHAGEFERLYAATLDRKLDLSEGLGVRLRELSDALDCFILHKGRITTVMAPGQKIYGMNAGHSYAATAGSGDVLSGILGATLAQLDAAEADAEAIIMEILHAAAIHQHAAAIAAHTPDGFGLCSASQIAAAVPQAIARLLLMQR
;
A
#
# COMPACT_ATOMS: atom_id res chain seq x y z
N SER A 1 -14.36 18.06 13.72
CA SER A 1 -13.66 16.83 14.09
C SER A 1 -13.23 16.14 12.80
N THR A 2 -11.95 15.85 12.65
CA THR A 2 -11.33 15.31 11.43
C THR A 2 -11.79 13.88 11.07
N ASP A 3 -12.40 13.16 12.01
CA ASP A 3 -12.73 11.73 11.85
C ASP A 3 -14.06 11.49 11.08
N GLY A 4 -15.01 12.40 11.19
CA GLY A 4 -16.25 12.34 10.41
C GLY A 4 -15.97 12.47 8.91
N ASP A 5 -15.07 13.38 8.55
CA ASP A 5 -14.72 13.67 7.16
C ASP A 5 -14.02 12.49 6.46
N LEU A 6 -13.13 11.75 7.18
CA LEU A 6 -12.44 10.61 6.58
C LEU A 6 -13.39 9.44 6.32
N ARG A 7 -14.25 9.09 7.28
CA ARG A 7 -15.24 8.02 7.09
C ARG A 7 -16.23 8.32 5.97
N GLU A 8 -16.66 9.58 5.85
CA GLU A 8 -17.53 10.02 4.76
C GLU A 8 -16.82 9.92 3.41
N LEU A 9 -15.59 10.43 3.33
CA LEU A 9 -14.77 10.37 2.11
C LEU A 9 -14.53 8.93 1.64
N VAL A 10 -14.25 8.01 2.58
CA VAL A 10 -13.96 6.61 2.26
C VAL A 10 -15.22 5.86 1.84
N ARG A 11 -16.35 6.11 2.51
CA ARG A 11 -17.63 5.42 2.26
C ARG A 11 -18.16 5.60 0.83
N ASP A 12 -17.92 6.79 0.25
CA ASP A 12 -18.40 7.11 -1.10
C ASP A 12 -17.53 6.52 -2.22
N HIS A 13 -16.42 5.82 -1.84
CA HIS A 13 -15.46 5.27 -2.78
C HIS A 13 -15.23 3.77 -2.55
N PRO A 14 -15.85 2.88 -3.33
CA PRO A 14 -15.79 1.42 -3.11
C PRO A 14 -14.37 0.84 -3.20
N CYS A 15 -13.44 1.54 -3.85
CA CYS A 15 -12.03 1.15 -3.97
C CYS A 15 -11.10 2.09 -3.17
N ALA A 16 -11.58 2.67 -2.05
CA ALA A 16 -10.72 3.51 -1.22
C ALA A 16 -9.60 2.68 -0.58
N VAL A 17 -8.35 3.10 -0.77
CA VAL A 17 -7.16 2.46 -0.22
C VAL A 17 -6.37 3.45 0.62
N LEU A 18 -6.19 3.16 1.88
CA LEU A 18 -5.30 3.91 2.76
C LEU A 18 -3.91 3.25 2.78
N THR A 19 -2.86 4.05 2.71
CA THR A 19 -1.47 3.55 2.63
C THR A 19 -0.60 4.00 3.79
N PRO A 20 -0.99 3.73 5.06
CA PRO A 20 -0.24 4.21 6.20
C PRO A 20 1.09 3.47 6.40
N HIS A 21 2.14 4.19 6.79
CA HIS A 21 3.28 3.60 7.48
C HIS A 21 2.96 3.43 8.97
N ALA A 22 3.83 2.75 9.75
CA ALA A 22 3.55 2.41 11.15
C ALA A 22 3.09 3.60 12.01
N GLY A 23 3.76 4.76 11.92
CA GLY A 23 3.38 5.94 12.71
C GLY A 23 2.09 6.61 12.23
N GLU A 24 1.76 6.55 10.94
CA GLU A 24 0.46 7.00 10.40
C GLU A 24 -0.65 6.06 10.83
N PHE A 25 -0.39 4.75 10.77
CA PHE A 25 -1.32 3.72 11.20
C PHE A 25 -1.71 3.89 12.68
N GLU A 26 -0.74 4.11 13.56
CA GLU A 26 -0.99 4.32 15.00
C GLU A 26 -1.90 5.53 15.24
N ARG A 27 -1.62 6.66 14.58
CA ARG A 27 -2.45 7.87 14.71
C ARG A 27 -3.86 7.66 14.17
N LEU A 28 -3.97 7.03 12.98
CA LEU A 28 -5.24 6.74 12.34
C LEU A 28 -6.08 5.78 13.19
N TYR A 29 -5.45 4.73 13.71
CA TYR A 29 -6.09 3.75 14.57
C TYR A 29 -6.65 4.40 15.84
N ALA A 30 -5.83 5.20 16.53
CA ALA A 30 -6.23 5.89 17.75
C ALA A 30 -7.39 6.87 17.49
N ALA A 31 -7.32 7.62 16.40
CA ALA A 31 -8.36 8.56 16.02
C ALA A 31 -9.69 7.88 15.63
N THR A 32 -9.61 6.78 14.89
CA THR A 32 -10.82 6.08 14.40
C THR A 32 -11.53 5.27 15.47
N LEU A 33 -10.79 4.61 16.36
CA LEU A 33 -11.33 3.68 17.37
C LEU A 33 -11.42 4.31 18.76
N ASP A 34 -11.03 5.57 18.92
CA ASP A 34 -10.96 6.31 20.20
C ASP A 34 -10.23 5.53 21.30
N ARG A 35 -9.19 4.79 20.91
CA ARG A 35 -8.33 4.02 21.82
C ARG A 35 -6.89 3.96 21.33
N LYS A 36 -5.96 3.83 22.29
CA LYS A 36 -4.58 3.61 21.96
C LYS A 36 -4.35 2.22 21.36
N LEU A 37 -3.38 2.14 20.49
CA LEU A 37 -2.94 0.89 19.89
C LEU A 37 -2.36 -0.03 20.98
N ASP A 38 -2.88 -1.25 21.08
CA ASP A 38 -2.30 -2.29 21.94
C ASP A 38 -1.25 -3.08 21.14
N LEU A 39 0.02 -2.92 21.52
CA LEU A 39 1.13 -3.61 20.86
C LEU A 39 1.20 -5.11 21.19
N SER A 40 0.49 -5.58 22.20
CA SER A 40 0.40 -7.01 22.53
C SER A 40 -0.48 -7.77 21.53
N GLU A 41 -1.39 -7.08 20.85
CA GLU A 41 -2.19 -7.63 19.78
C GLU A 41 -1.37 -7.74 18.48
N GLY A 42 -1.61 -8.79 17.72
CA GLY A 42 -0.95 -8.99 16.41
C GLY A 42 -1.37 -7.90 15.40
N LEU A 43 -0.44 -7.51 14.51
CA LEU A 43 -0.71 -6.50 13.47
C LEU A 43 -1.97 -6.83 12.66
N GLY A 44 -2.22 -8.10 12.34
CA GLY A 44 -3.38 -8.54 11.57
C GLY A 44 -4.72 -8.24 12.25
N VAL A 45 -4.79 -8.35 13.58
CA VAL A 45 -5.99 -8.02 14.36
C VAL A 45 -6.28 -6.53 14.24
N ARG A 46 -5.28 -5.71 14.50
CA ARG A 46 -5.37 -4.25 14.47
C ARG A 46 -5.69 -3.69 13.07
N LEU A 47 -5.12 -4.29 12.03
CA LEU A 47 -5.43 -3.94 10.63
C LEU A 47 -6.89 -4.26 10.31
N ARG A 48 -7.38 -5.41 10.77
CA ARG A 48 -8.78 -5.81 10.58
C ARG A 48 -9.73 -4.84 11.26
N GLU A 49 -9.51 -4.53 12.52
CA GLU A 49 -10.34 -3.58 13.27
C GLU A 49 -10.43 -2.22 12.58
N LEU A 50 -9.30 -1.69 12.11
CA LEU A 50 -9.28 -0.40 11.43
C LEU A 50 -9.97 -0.48 10.05
N SER A 51 -9.71 -1.55 9.28
CA SER A 51 -10.32 -1.77 7.98
C SER A 51 -11.84 -1.93 8.08
N ASP A 52 -12.32 -2.72 9.05
CA ASP A 52 -13.75 -2.92 9.30
C ASP A 52 -14.43 -1.61 9.80
N ALA A 53 -13.73 -0.83 10.65
CA ALA A 53 -14.27 0.43 11.18
C ALA A 53 -14.39 1.53 10.11
N LEU A 54 -13.50 1.55 9.13
CA LEU A 54 -13.49 2.53 8.04
C LEU A 54 -14.18 2.03 6.77
N ASP A 55 -14.49 0.74 6.70
CA ASP A 55 -14.99 0.07 5.51
C ASP A 55 -14.12 0.32 4.26
N CYS A 56 -12.80 0.13 4.39
CA CYS A 56 -11.85 0.41 3.32
C CYS A 56 -10.67 -0.56 3.29
N PHE A 57 -9.96 -0.55 2.16
CA PHE A 57 -8.71 -1.28 2.01
C PHE A 57 -7.57 -0.54 2.73
N ILE A 58 -6.69 -1.30 3.38
CA ILE A 58 -5.49 -0.75 4.03
C ILE A 58 -4.26 -1.47 3.49
N LEU A 59 -3.36 -0.73 2.88
CA LEU A 59 -2.01 -1.16 2.57
C LEU A 59 -1.07 -0.62 3.63
N HIS A 60 -0.72 -1.43 4.61
CA HIS A 60 0.24 -1.05 5.65
C HIS A 60 1.67 -1.21 5.13
N LYS A 61 2.37 -0.07 5.08
CA LYS A 61 3.77 0.01 4.64
C LYS A 61 4.70 -0.44 5.77
N GLY A 62 5.49 -1.47 5.52
CA GLY A 62 6.48 -1.99 6.45
C GLY A 62 7.49 -2.89 5.75
N ARG A 63 8.34 -3.56 6.52
CA ARG A 63 9.25 -4.58 6.00
C ARG A 63 8.50 -5.70 5.26
N ILE A 64 7.34 -6.06 5.77
CA ILE A 64 6.33 -6.81 5.06
C ILE A 64 5.21 -5.83 4.74
N THR A 65 4.96 -5.61 3.46
CA THR A 65 3.80 -4.86 3.02
C THR A 65 2.58 -5.74 3.23
N THR A 66 1.58 -5.23 3.96
CA THR A 66 0.41 -6.01 4.36
C THR A 66 -0.85 -5.33 3.84
N VAL A 67 -1.73 -6.09 3.21
CA VAL A 67 -3.02 -5.61 2.73
C VAL A 67 -4.15 -6.27 3.52
N MET A 68 -5.11 -5.46 3.94
CA MET A 68 -6.33 -5.86 4.62
C MET A 68 -7.52 -5.19 3.97
N ALA A 69 -8.63 -5.92 3.87
CA ALA A 69 -9.94 -5.41 3.47
C ALA A 69 -11.01 -5.93 4.44
N PRO A 70 -12.16 -5.24 4.55
CA PRO A 70 -13.25 -5.66 5.42
C PRO A 70 -13.70 -7.11 5.12
N GLY A 71 -13.82 -7.92 6.16
CA GLY A 71 -14.23 -9.32 6.04
C GLY A 71 -13.25 -10.25 5.32
N GLN A 72 -12.09 -9.76 4.84
CA GLN A 72 -11.12 -10.57 4.10
C GLN A 72 -10.01 -11.11 4.99
N LYS A 73 -9.31 -12.16 4.52
CA LYS A 73 -8.04 -12.60 5.11
C LYS A 73 -6.94 -11.56 4.91
N ILE A 74 -5.90 -11.62 5.73
CA ILE A 74 -4.73 -10.77 5.58
C ILE A 74 -3.84 -11.30 4.45
N TYR A 75 -3.34 -10.39 3.63
CA TYR A 75 -2.37 -10.67 2.59
C TYR A 75 -1.06 -9.97 2.93
N GLY A 76 0.06 -10.66 2.74
CA GLY A 76 1.39 -10.13 3.01
C GLY A 76 2.31 -10.34 1.82
N MET A 77 3.08 -9.31 1.48
CA MET A 77 4.14 -9.37 0.49
C MET A 77 5.46 -8.96 1.14
N ASN A 78 6.49 -9.80 0.97
CA ASN A 78 7.83 -9.39 1.39
C ASN A 78 8.30 -8.25 0.47
N ALA A 79 8.41 -7.05 1.03
CA ALA A 79 8.88 -5.89 0.29
C ALA A 79 10.38 -5.97 -0.08
N GLY A 80 11.09 -6.96 0.43
CA GLY A 80 12.50 -7.22 0.10
C GLY A 80 13.44 -6.21 0.73
N HIS A 81 13.61 -5.04 0.13
CA HIS A 81 14.68 -4.11 0.47
C HIS A 81 14.17 -2.73 0.89
N SER A 82 14.99 -2.02 1.67
CA SER A 82 14.70 -0.66 2.16
C SER A 82 14.94 0.45 1.12
N TYR A 83 15.15 0.12 -0.16
CA TYR A 83 15.44 1.10 -1.22
C TYR A 83 14.33 2.15 -1.40
N ALA A 84 13.09 1.77 -1.12
CA ALA A 84 11.96 2.67 -1.16
C ALA A 84 11.83 3.58 0.08
N ALA A 85 12.72 3.47 1.07
CA ALA A 85 12.68 4.28 2.30
C ALA A 85 13.27 5.69 2.08
N THR A 86 12.68 6.43 1.15
CA THR A 86 13.05 7.81 0.82
C THR A 86 11.82 8.71 0.83
N ALA A 87 12.00 10.00 1.16
CA ALA A 87 10.93 10.98 1.16
C ALA A 87 10.26 11.07 -0.22
N GLY A 88 8.92 11.10 -0.27
CA GLY A 88 8.14 11.13 -1.50
C GLY A 88 7.91 9.76 -2.16
N SER A 89 8.53 8.69 -1.68
CA SER A 89 8.32 7.34 -2.22
C SER A 89 6.88 6.85 -2.04
N GLY A 90 6.22 7.27 -0.94
CA GLY A 90 4.80 6.99 -0.70
C GLY A 90 3.89 7.64 -1.74
N ASP A 91 4.22 8.84 -2.23
CA ASP A 91 3.47 9.53 -3.28
C ASP A 91 3.58 8.79 -4.62
N VAL A 92 4.78 8.25 -4.92
CA VAL A 92 4.97 7.38 -6.09
C VAL A 92 4.11 6.12 -5.99
N LEU A 93 4.09 5.46 -4.82
CA LEU A 93 3.21 4.30 -4.58
C LEU A 93 1.74 4.67 -4.78
N SER A 94 1.30 5.80 -4.25
CA SER A 94 -0.09 6.27 -4.39
C SER A 94 -0.45 6.53 -5.85
N GLY A 95 0.47 7.08 -6.63
CA GLY A 95 0.28 7.28 -8.08
C GLY A 95 0.17 5.94 -8.85
N ILE A 96 1.00 4.96 -8.51
CA ILE A 96 0.92 3.61 -9.10
C ILE A 96 -0.41 2.96 -8.72
N LEU A 97 -0.81 3.00 -7.44
CA LEU A 97 -2.10 2.49 -6.96
C LEU A 97 -3.28 3.09 -7.71
N GLY A 98 -3.31 4.42 -7.82
CA GLY A 98 -4.37 5.10 -8.57
C GLY A 98 -4.43 4.65 -10.03
N ALA A 99 -3.29 4.47 -10.68
CA ALA A 99 -3.22 4.04 -12.07
C ALA A 99 -3.63 2.57 -12.27
N THR A 100 -3.30 1.67 -11.34
CA THR A 100 -3.70 0.25 -11.42
C THR A 100 -5.18 0.08 -11.11
N LEU A 101 -5.66 0.70 -10.03
CA LEU A 101 -7.07 0.61 -9.63
C LEU A 101 -8.02 1.25 -10.66
N ALA A 102 -7.60 2.31 -11.35
CA ALA A 102 -8.38 2.93 -12.42
C ALA A 102 -8.61 2.02 -13.65
N GLN A 103 -7.90 0.90 -13.75
CA GLN A 103 -8.09 -0.10 -14.81
C GLN A 103 -9.13 -1.16 -14.45
N LEU A 104 -9.53 -1.25 -13.18
CA LEU A 104 -10.60 -2.14 -12.73
C LEU A 104 -11.97 -1.55 -13.10
N ASP A 105 -12.88 -2.42 -13.49
CA ASP A 105 -14.29 -2.06 -13.46
C ASP A 105 -14.78 -2.15 -12.00
N ALA A 106 -14.90 -0.99 -11.36
CA ALA A 106 -15.25 -0.91 -9.94
C ALA A 106 -16.65 -1.48 -9.62
N ALA A 107 -17.51 -1.65 -10.64
CA ALA A 107 -18.84 -2.24 -10.48
C ALA A 107 -18.79 -3.79 -10.47
N GLU A 108 -17.77 -4.39 -11.06
CA GLU A 108 -17.64 -5.85 -11.19
C GLU A 108 -16.48 -6.43 -10.38
N ALA A 109 -15.52 -5.60 -9.94
CA ALA A 109 -14.37 -6.05 -9.18
C ALA A 109 -14.77 -6.47 -7.75
N ASP A 110 -14.50 -7.71 -7.40
CA ASP A 110 -14.61 -8.18 -6.02
C ASP A 110 -13.43 -7.73 -5.17
N ALA A 111 -13.56 -7.89 -3.86
CA ALA A 111 -12.52 -7.48 -2.92
C ALA A 111 -11.18 -8.19 -3.16
N GLU A 112 -11.17 -9.42 -3.64
CA GLU A 112 -9.95 -10.18 -3.93
C GLU A 112 -9.23 -9.61 -5.16
N ALA A 113 -9.95 -9.26 -6.21
CA ALA A 113 -9.41 -8.59 -7.39
C ALA A 113 -8.76 -7.24 -7.01
N ILE A 114 -9.43 -6.43 -6.18
CA ILE A 114 -8.89 -5.15 -5.69
C ILE A 114 -7.62 -5.38 -4.86
N ILE A 115 -7.61 -6.36 -3.95
CA ILE A 115 -6.43 -6.72 -3.15
C ILE A 115 -5.25 -7.11 -4.05
N MET A 116 -5.51 -7.90 -5.10
CA MET A 116 -4.45 -8.30 -6.03
C MET A 116 -3.86 -7.10 -6.77
N GLU A 117 -4.67 -6.14 -7.19
CA GLU A 117 -4.16 -4.92 -7.82
C GLU A 117 -3.38 -4.03 -6.85
N ILE A 118 -3.78 -3.97 -5.58
CA ILE A 118 -3.02 -3.29 -4.54
C ILE A 118 -1.63 -3.96 -4.37
N LEU A 119 -1.58 -5.28 -4.34
CA LEU A 119 -0.32 -6.03 -4.25
C LEU A 119 0.54 -5.86 -5.51
N HIS A 120 -0.05 -5.85 -6.71
CA HIS A 120 0.66 -5.55 -7.96
C HIS A 120 1.29 -4.15 -7.94
N ALA A 121 0.53 -3.14 -7.51
CA ALA A 121 1.06 -1.78 -7.36
C ALA A 121 2.24 -1.73 -6.39
N ALA A 122 2.13 -2.41 -5.25
CA ALA A 122 3.21 -2.51 -4.28
C ALA A 122 4.44 -3.24 -4.86
N ALA A 123 4.25 -4.30 -5.64
CA ALA A 123 5.32 -5.03 -6.31
C ALA A 123 6.02 -4.14 -7.37
N ILE A 124 5.27 -3.43 -8.19
CA ILE A 124 5.82 -2.48 -9.17
C ILE A 124 6.68 -1.42 -8.47
N HIS A 125 6.16 -0.84 -7.39
CA HIS A 125 6.88 0.17 -6.61
C HIS A 125 8.20 -0.36 -6.04
N GLN A 126 8.20 -1.56 -5.45
CA GLN A 126 9.41 -2.18 -4.90
C GLN A 126 10.44 -2.51 -5.99
N HIS A 127 10.01 -3.04 -7.13
CA HIS A 127 10.89 -3.30 -8.26
C HIS A 127 11.47 -2.01 -8.84
N ALA A 128 10.66 -0.96 -8.95
CA ALA A 128 11.12 0.35 -9.40
C ALA A 128 12.17 0.93 -8.45
N ALA A 129 11.97 0.82 -7.13
CA ALA A 129 12.95 1.24 -6.14
C ALA A 129 14.26 0.45 -6.23
N ALA A 130 14.19 -0.88 -6.45
CA ALA A 130 15.37 -1.70 -6.63
C ALA A 130 16.14 -1.34 -7.91
N ILE A 131 15.43 -1.04 -9.00
CA ILE A 131 16.03 -0.58 -10.27
C ILE A 131 16.71 0.79 -10.06
N ALA A 132 16.01 1.73 -9.41
CA ALA A 132 16.50 3.08 -9.15
C ALA A 132 17.74 3.10 -8.23
N ALA A 133 17.81 2.16 -7.28
CA ALA A 133 18.92 2.04 -6.35
C ALA A 133 20.14 1.30 -6.91
N HIS A 134 19.99 0.64 -8.07
CA HIS A 134 21.07 -0.15 -8.67
C HIS A 134 22.20 0.76 -9.19
N THR A 135 23.44 0.45 -8.82
CA THR A 135 24.66 1.09 -9.29
C THR A 135 25.62 0.03 -9.84
N PRO A 136 26.66 0.39 -10.60
CA PRO A 136 27.68 -0.57 -11.07
C PRO A 136 28.36 -1.36 -9.95
N ASP A 137 28.47 -0.75 -8.77
CA ASP A 137 29.15 -1.33 -7.59
C ASP A 137 28.17 -1.99 -6.59
N GLY A 138 26.88 -2.13 -6.95
CA GLY A 138 25.86 -2.74 -6.10
C GLY A 138 24.61 -1.88 -5.97
N PHE A 139 24.18 -1.58 -4.74
CA PHE A 139 22.99 -0.78 -4.49
C PHE A 139 23.31 0.45 -3.65
N GLY A 140 22.72 1.58 -4.03
CA GLY A 140 22.87 2.87 -3.38
C GLY A 140 21.53 3.47 -2.92
N LEU A 141 21.57 4.74 -2.55
CA LEU A 141 20.39 5.53 -2.26
C LEU A 141 19.74 6.00 -3.56
N CYS A 142 18.42 6.11 -3.57
CA CYS A 142 17.67 6.68 -4.69
C CYS A 142 16.64 7.70 -4.20
N SER A 143 16.27 8.64 -5.07
CA SER A 143 15.21 9.60 -4.83
C SER A 143 13.86 9.07 -5.31
N ALA A 144 12.77 9.66 -4.82
CA ALA A 144 11.42 9.35 -5.29
C ALA A 144 11.25 9.57 -6.80
N SER A 145 11.87 10.60 -7.37
CA SER A 145 11.84 10.86 -8.82
C SER A 145 12.56 9.78 -9.63
N GLN A 146 13.65 9.22 -9.11
CA GLN A 146 14.33 8.08 -9.75
C GLN A 146 13.47 6.81 -9.67
N ILE A 147 12.77 6.59 -8.55
CA ILE A 147 11.80 5.49 -8.43
C ILE A 147 10.68 5.66 -9.46
N ALA A 148 10.09 6.85 -9.57
CA ALA A 148 9.04 7.14 -10.55
C ALA A 148 9.52 6.91 -11.99
N ALA A 149 10.73 7.35 -12.33
CA ALA A 149 11.33 7.13 -13.66
C ALA A 149 11.58 5.65 -13.98
N ALA A 150 11.79 4.81 -12.96
CA ALA A 150 12.03 3.38 -13.12
C ALA A 150 10.75 2.53 -13.26
N VAL A 151 9.55 3.10 -12.99
CA VAL A 151 8.27 2.38 -13.04
C VAL A 151 8.02 1.65 -14.37
N PRO A 152 8.21 2.26 -15.55
CA PRO A 152 7.99 1.56 -16.81
C PRO A 152 8.87 0.31 -16.97
N GLN A 153 10.14 0.40 -16.54
CA GLN A 153 11.06 -0.73 -16.58
C GLN A 153 10.69 -1.83 -15.58
N ALA A 154 10.20 -1.46 -14.40
CA ALA A 154 9.69 -2.40 -13.39
C ALA A 154 8.50 -3.21 -13.93
N ILE A 155 7.54 -2.54 -14.55
CA ILE A 155 6.38 -3.18 -15.20
C ILE A 155 6.85 -4.17 -16.28
N ALA A 156 7.73 -3.74 -17.17
CA ALA A 156 8.25 -4.61 -18.23
C ALA A 156 8.92 -5.87 -17.69
N ARG A 157 9.71 -5.76 -16.62
CA ARG A 157 10.36 -6.91 -15.98
C ARG A 157 9.35 -7.87 -15.33
N LEU A 158 8.35 -7.35 -14.62
CA LEU A 158 7.32 -8.18 -13.99
C LEU A 158 6.51 -8.97 -15.02
N LEU A 159 6.16 -8.35 -16.16
CA LEU A 159 5.48 -9.03 -17.26
C LEU A 159 6.31 -10.16 -17.89
N LEU A 160 7.64 -10.03 -17.91
CA LEU A 160 8.53 -11.08 -18.40
C LEU A 160 8.65 -12.26 -17.44
N MET A 161 8.46 -12.03 -16.13
CA MET A 161 8.52 -13.08 -15.10
C MET A 161 7.26 -13.95 -15.06
N GLN A 162 6.15 -13.51 -15.68
CA GLN A 162 4.88 -14.25 -15.75
C GLN A 162 4.80 -15.21 -16.96
N ARG A 163 5.81 -15.22 -17.82
CA ARG A 163 5.92 -16.11 -18.99
C ARG A 163 6.81 -17.31 -18.70
#